data_bac2e857b4994351b775720de9dace46
#
_entry.id   bac2e857b4994351b775720de9dace46
#
_cell.length_a   1.000
_cell.length_b   1.000
_cell.length_c   1.000
_cell.angle_alpha   90.00
_cell.angle_beta   90.00
_cell.angle_gamma   90.00
#
_symmetry.space_group_name_H-M   'P 1'
#
loop_
_entity.id
_entity.type
_entity.pdbx_description
1 polymer ?
#
loop_
_entity_poly.entity_id
_entity_poly.type
_entity_poly.pdbx_seq_one_letter_code
_entity_poly.pdbx_strand_id
1 'polypeptide(L)'
;ELVPGIPATSVICPPFHCDHGDGIRLGEHVFVNANCTFLDGGYITIGAHTLVGPCVQIYTPHHPMDYIERRTEKEYAYPVTIGEDCWIGGGAILCPGVTIGDRCIIGAGSVVTKDIPSDSIAVGNPAKVIRKNEAKK
;
A
#
# COMPACT_ATOMS: atom_id res chain seq x y z
N GLU A 1 10.34 4.56 18.74
CA GLU A 1 9.82 3.51 17.86
C GLU A 1 9.28 4.10 16.57
N LEU A 2 9.73 3.56 15.41
CA LEU A 2 9.43 4.17 14.12
C LEU A 2 7.95 4.05 13.75
N VAL A 3 7.35 2.90 14.03
CA VAL A 3 5.94 2.64 13.73
C VAL A 3 5.25 2.20 15.03
N PRO A 4 4.70 3.15 15.81
CA PRO A 4 4.18 2.82 17.13
C PRO A 4 2.92 1.96 17.12
N GLY A 5 2.16 1.98 16.02
CA GLY A 5 0.90 1.23 15.93
C GLY A 5 1.04 -0.21 15.45
N ILE A 6 2.24 -0.79 15.46
CA ILE A 6 2.43 -2.16 14.98
C ILE A 6 2.06 -3.19 16.05
N PRO A 7 1.15 -4.15 15.75
CA PRO A 7 0.87 -5.24 16.68
C PRO A 7 2.07 -6.16 16.86
N ALA A 8 2.12 -6.86 17.99
CA ALA A 8 3.24 -7.77 18.28
C ALA A 8 3.37 -8.93 17.28
N THR A 9 2.27 -9.29 16.62
CA THR A 9 2.27 -10.37 15.62
C THR A 9 2.73 -9.93 14.24
N SER A 10 2.85 -8.63 14.00
CA SER A 10 3.22 -8.10 12.70
C SER A 10 4.70 -7.74 12.65
N VAL A 11 5.29 -7.82 11.46
CA VAL A 11 6.71 -7.60 11.25
C VAL A 11 6.93 -6.64 10.08
N ILE A 12 7.82 -5.68 10.29
CA ILE A 12 8.38 -4.86 9.21
C ILE A 12 9.87 -5.14 9.17
N CYS A 13 10.34 -5.71 8.06
CA CYS A 13 11.76 -6.01 7.88
C CYS A 13 12.53 -4.74 7.51
N PRO A 14 13.63 -4.44 8.21
CA PRO A 14 14.49 -3.33 7.79
C PRO A 14 15.28 -3.70 6.53
N PRO A 15 15.77 -2.71 5.77
CA PRO A 15 15.52 -1.29 5.97
C PRO A 15 14.12 -0.90 5.56
N PHE A 16 13.56 0.09 6.24
CA PHE A 16 12.21 0.59 5.99
C PHE A 16 12.19 2.11 6.07
N HIS A 17 11.49 2.75 5.15
CA HIS A 17 11.39 4.20 5.10
C HIS A 17 9.93 4.64 5.18
N CYS A 18 9.69 5.69 5.94
CA CYS A 18 8.37 6.32 6.05
C CYS A 18 8.53 7.81 6.27
N ASP A 19 7.44 8.57 6.15
CA ASP A 19 7.44 9.99 6.47
C ASP A 19 7.36 10.21 7.98
N HIS A 20 6.34 9.64 8.61
CA HIS A 20 6.05 9.84 10.03
C HIS A 20 6.10 8.55 10.84
N GLY A 21 5.53 7.50 10.31
CA GLY A 21 5.43 6.20 10.97
C GLY A 21 4.14 6.04 11.78
N ASP A 22 3.65 7.09 12.41
CA ASP A 22 2.44 7.03 13.23
C ASP A 22 1.15 7.00 12.38
N GLY A 23 1.24 7.26 11.10
CA GLY A 23 0.14 7.10 10.16
C GLY A 23 0.00 5.70 9.59
N ILE A 24 0.90 4.79 9.94
CA ILE A 24 0.88 3.41 9.45
C ILE A 24 0.13 2.55 10.46
N ARG A 25 -0.92 1.88 9.99
CA ARG A 25 -1.80 1.03 10.80
C ARG A 25 -1.83 -0.37 10.23
N LEU A 26 -1.28 -1.30 10.97
CA LEU A 26 -1.24 -2.71 10.57
C LEU A 26 -2.22 -3.52 11.41
N GLY A 27 -2.91 -4.44 10.77
CA GLY A 27 -3.65 -5.48 11.48
C GLY A 27 -2.71 -6.54 12.04
N GLU A 28 -3.28 -7.62 12.58
CA GLU A 28 -2.51 -8.74 13.11
C GLU A 28 -1.88 -9.56 11.98
N HIS A 29 -0.72 -10.13 12.25
CA HIS A 29 -0.05 -11.05 11.32
C HIS A 29 0.24 -10.45 9.93
N VAL A 30 0.55 -9.16 9.87
CA VAL A 30 1.00 -8.52 8.62
C VAL A 30 2.51 -8.66 8.52
N PHE A 31 2.97 -9.03 7.34
CA PHE A 31 4.41 -9.10 7.04
C PHE A 31 4.76 -8.11 5.95
N VAL A 32 5.68 -7.20 6.25
CA VAL A 32 6.23 -6.24 5.28
C VAL A 32 7.70 -6.57 5.07
N ASN A 33 8.03 -6.96 3.84
CA ASN A 33 9.40 -7.34 3.50
C ASN A 33 10.30 -6.10 3.39
N ALA A 34 11.58 -6.33 3.21
CA ALA A 34 12.60 -5.28 3.27
C ALA A 34 12.54 -4.27 2.13
N ASN A 35 13.10 -3.10 2.36
CA ASN A 35 13.25 -2.02 1.38
C ASN A 35 11.94 -1.40 0.91
N CYS A 36 10.91 -1.42 1.75
CA CYS A 36 9.65 -0.74 1.45
C CYS A 36 9.71 0.73 1.86
N THR A 37 8.94 1.55 1.16
CA THR A 37 8.77 2.98 1.45
C THR A 37 7.29 3.30 1.56
N PHE A 38 6.85 3.69 2.73
CA PHE A 38 5.45 4.04 3.00
C PHE A 38 5.41 5.52 3.39
N LEU A 39 4.99 6.38 2.48
CA LEU A 39 4.89 7.82 2.75
C LEU A 39 3.53 8.12 3.37
N ASP A 40 3.50 8.14 4.68
CA ASP A 40 2.30 8.19 5.51
C ASP A 40 1.90 9.60 5.97
N GLY A 41 1.98 10.59 5.07
CA GLY A 41 1.36 11.89 5.31
C GLY A 41 -0.14 11.77 5.54
N GLY A 42 -0.80 10.89 4.78
CA GLY A 42 -2.12 10.36 5.09
C GLY A 42 -2.00 8.95 5.64
N TYR A 43 -3.08 8.41 6.17
CA TYR A 43 -3.06 7.08 6.78
C TYR A 43 -2.81 5.99 5.74
N ILE A 44 -2.01 5.01 6.13
CA ILE A 44 -1.82 3.76 5.39
C ILE A 44 -2.31 2.65 6.30
N THR A 45 -3.35 1.96 5.87
CA THR A 45 -3.98 0.88 6.65
C THR A 45 -3.85 -0.43 5.90
N ILE A 46 -3.31 -1.44 6.56
CA ILE A 46 -3.12 -2.78 5.98
C ILE A 46 -3.82 -3.79 6.88
N GLY A 47 -4.75 -4.52 6.29
CA GLY A 47 -5.54 -5.51 7.01
C GLY A 47 -4.76 -6.76 7.41
N ALA A 48 -5.32 -7.53 8.33
CA ALA A 48 -4.69 -8.70 8.91
C ALA A 48 -4.28 -9.72 7.84
N HIS A 49 -3.20 -10.46 8.11
CA HIS A 49 -2.70 -11.54 7.27
C HIS A 49 -2.26 -11.13 5.87
N THR A 50 -2.04 -9.85 5.63
CA THR A 50 -1.55 -9.35 4.34
C THR A 50 -0.02 -9.46 4.28
N LEU A 51 0.47 -9.91 3.13
CA LEU A 51 1.89 -10.03 2.85
C LEU A 51 2.30 -8.95 1.86
N VAL A 52 3.29 -8.14 2.23
CA VAL A 52 3.83 -7.09 1.37
C VAL A 52 5.24 -7.49 0.96
N GLY A 53 5.46 -7.62 -0.35
CA GLY A 53 6.74 -8.00 -0.91
C GLY A 53 7.80 -6.90 -0.74
N PRO A 54 9.07 -7.21 -1.07
CA PRO A 54 10.13 -6.23 -0.93
C PRO A 54 9.99 -5.08 -1.92
N CYS A 55 10.55 -3.93 -1.57
CA CYS A 55 10.60 -2.76 -2.46
C CYS A 55 9.22 -2.24 -2.87
N VAL A 56 8.19 -2.49 -2.08
CA VAL A 56 6.86 -1.93 -2.32
C VAL A 56 6.85 -0.48 -1.88
N GLN A 57 6.20 0.37 -2.66
CA GLN A 57 6.09 1.78 -2.41
C GLN A 57 4.62 2.15 -2.27
N ILE A 58 4.25 2.77 -1.16
CA ILE A 58 2.89 3.25 -0.91
C ILE A 58 2.97 4.75 -0.69
N TYR A 59 2.27 5.50 -1.54
CA TYR A 59 2.31 6.95 -1.52
C TYR A 59 0.94 7.52 -1.17
N THR A 60 0.87 8.34 -0.14
CA THR A 60 -0.32 9.13 0.17
C THR A 60 -0.18 10.60 -0.27
N PRO A 61 1.03 11.18 -0.35
CA PRO A 61 1.15 12.58 -0.77
C PRO A 61 0.79 12.78 -2.23
N HIS A 62 0.12 13.89 -2.50
CA HIS A 62 -0.26 14.29 -3.85
C HIS A 62 -0.03 15.79 -4.02
N HIS A 63 0.62 16.17 -5.09
CA HIS A 63 0.85 17.57 -5.44
C HIS A 63 -0.18 18.03 -6.46
N PRO A 64 -0.55 19.34 -6.45
CA PRO A 64 -1.48 19.86 -7.46
C PRO A 64 -0.97 19.63 -8.88
N MET A 65 -1.89 19.31 -9.78
CA MET A 65 -1.58 19.17 -11.20
C MET A 65 -1.21 20.51 -11.82
N ASP A 66 -1.87 21.58 -11.42
CA ASP A 66 -1.56 22.93 -11.86
C ASP A 66 -0.19 23.34 -11.32
N TYR A 67 0.75 23.62 -12.22
CA TYR A 67 2.12 23.95 -11.83
C TYR A 67 2.22 25.27 -11.04
N ILE A 68 1.32 26.21 -11.27
CA ILE A 68 1.30 27.46 -10.52
C ILE A 68 0.88 27.19 -9.07
N GLU A 69 -0.19 26.44 -8.89
CA GLU A 69 -0.63 26.03 -7.55
C GLU A 69 0.43 25.19 -6.86
N ARG A 70 1.08 24.29 -7.59
CA ARG A 70 2.15 23.45 -7.04
C ARG A 70 3.34 24.26 -6.51
N ARG A 71 3.63 25.42 -7.11
CA ARG A 71 4.69 26.32 -6.63
C ARG A 71 4.39 26.92 -5.24
N THR A 72 3.15 26.91 -4.81
CA THR A 72 2.76 27.42 -3.48
C THR A 72 3.04 26.42 -2.36
N GLU A 73 3.70 25.31 -2.67
CA GLU A 73 4.03 24.25 -1.73
C GLU A 73 2.81 23.54 -1.13
N LYS A 74 1.65 23.67 -1.78
CA LYS A 74 0.47 22.90 -1.41
C LYS A 74 0.69 21.42 -1.62
N GLU A 75 0.29 20.63 -0.64
CA GLU A 75 0.36 19.19 -0.70
C GLU A 75 -0.91 18.60 -0.09
N TYR A 76 -1.44 17.59 -0.73
CA TYR A 76 -2.59 16.85 -0.22
C TYR A 76 -2.13 15.45 0.19
N ALA A 77 -2.86 14.82 1.07
CA ALA A 77 -2.61 13.45 1.45
C ALA A 77 -3.90 12.66 1.33
N TYR A 78 -3.86 11.59 0.53
CA TYR A 78 -5.01 10.72 0.33
C TYR A 78 -4.69 9.34 0.90
N PRO A 79 -5.48 8.85 1.88
CA PRO A 79 -5.18 7.58 2.53
C PRO A 79 -5.21 6.41 1.56
N VAL A 80 -4.37 5.42 1.85
CA VAL A 80 -4.31 4.16 1.11
C VAL A 80 -4.73 3.05 2.05
N THR A 81 -5.62 2.18 1.58
CA THR A 81 -6.12 1.05 2.37
C THR A 81 -5.91 -0.24 1.61
N ILE A 82 -5.35 -1.23 2.29
CA ILE A 82 -5.20 -2.59 1.79
C ILE A 82 -5.99 -3.49 2.74
N GLY A 83 -6.83 -4.34 2.18
CA GLY A 83 -7.66 -5.24 2.97
C GLY A 83 -6.90 -6.41 3.60
N GLU A 84 -7.65 -7.38 4.09
CA GLU A 84 -7.10 -8.58 4.71
C GLU A 84 -6.72 -9.63 3.67
N ASP A 85 -5.78 -10.50 4.03
CA ASP A 85 -5.40 -11.64 3.21
C ASP A 85 -4.96 -11.28 1.79
N CYS A 86 -4.33 -10.13 1.64
CA CYS A 86 -3.79 -9.69 0.35
C CYS A 86 -2.32 -10.11 0.20
N TRP A 87 -1.89 -10.19 -1.03
CA TRP A 87 -0.48 -10.32 -1.37
C TRP A 87 -0.11 -9.21 -2.33
N ILE A 88 0.75 -8.31 -1.88
CA ILE A 88 1.26 -7.20 -2.70
C ILE A 88 2.65 -7.61 -3.19
N GLY A 89 2.76 -7.85 -4.49
CA GLY A 89 3.99 -8.31 -5.10
C GLY A 89 5.13 -7.31 -5.00
N GLY A 90 6.36 -7.82 -4.98
CA GLY A 90 7.55 -6.97 -4.84
C GLY A 90 7.63 -5.89 -5.90
N GLY A 91 8.08 -4.71 -5.50
CA GLY A 91 8.23 -3.58 -6.40
C GLY A 91 6.93 -2.91 -6.85
N ALA A 92 5.78 -3.34 -6.35
CA ALA A 92 4.52 -2.68 -6.66
C ALA A 92 4.49 -1.26 -6.10
N ILE A 93 3.79 -0.37 -6.79
CA ILE A 93 3.59 1.01 -6.38
C ILE A 93 2.10 1.25 -6.22
N LEU A 94 1.69 1.71 -5.04
CA LEU A 94 0.30 2.07 -4.76
C LEU A 94 0.19 3.59 -4.71
N CYS A 95 -0.64 4.14 -5.58
CA CYS A 95 -0.79 5.59 -5.72
C CYS A 95 -1.77 6.16 -4.69
N PRO A 96 -1.71 7.48 -4.43
CA PRO A 96 -2.54 8.10 -3.40
C PRO A 96 -4.03 7.83 -3.58
N GLY A 97 -4.70 7.51 -2.49
CA GLY A 97 -6.15 7.36 -2.43
C GLY A 97 -6.70 6.00 -2.84
N VAL A 98 -5.86 5.04 -3.24
CA VAL A 98 -6.39 3.74 -3.67
C VAL A 98 -6.81 2.87 -2.49
N THR A 99 -7.84 2.08 -2.72
CA THR A 99 -8.29 1.04 -1.79
C THR A 99 -8.20 -0.30 -2.50
N ILE A 100 -7.47 -1.23 -1.91
CA ILE A 100 -7.40 -2.62 -2.37
C ILE A 100 -8.26 -3.44 -1.41
N GLY A 101 -9.25 -4.14 -1.95
CA GLY A 101 -10.16 -4.97 -1.15
C GLY A 101 -9.47 -6.20 -0.58
N ASP A 102 -10.26 -7.06 0.05
CA ASP A 102 -9.72 -8.25 0.71
C ASP A 102 -9.34 -9.33 -0.31
N ARG A 103 -8.41 -10.19 0.07
CA ARG A 103 -8.02 -11.38 -0.71
C ARG A 103 -7.60 -11.05 -2.14
N CYS A 104 -6.93 -9.93 -2.30
CA CYS A 104 -6.40 -9.51 -3.60
C CYS A 104 -4.94 -9.92 -3.76
N ILE A 105 -4.53 -10.13 -4.99
CA ILE A 105 -3.13 -10.28 -5.36
C ILE A 105 -2.78 -9.16 -6.34
N ILE A 106 -1.74 -8.41 -6.01
CA ILE A 106 -1.18 -7.39 -6.89
C ILE A 106 0.14 -7.93 -7.41
N GLY A 107 0.25 -8.04 -8.74
CA GLY A 107 1.46 -8.58 -9.35
C GLY A 107 2.70 -7.73 -9.09
N ALA A 108 3.87 -8.39 -9.07
CA ALA A 108 5.14 -7.70 -8.90
C ALA A 108 5.32 -6.59 -9.94
N GLY A 109 5.85 -5.45 -9.53
CA GLY A 109 6.11 -4.32 -10.42
C GLY A 109 4.88 -3.58 -10.92
N SER A 110 3.69 -3.90 -10.42
CA SER A 110 2.46 -3.23 -10.83
C SER A 110 2.36 -1.83 -10.26
N VAL A 111 1.65 -0.95 -10.97
CA VAL A 111 1.35 0.40 -10.49
C VAL A 111 -0.16 0.54 -10.35
N VAL A 112 -0.64 0.56 -9.10
CA VAL A 112 -2.07 0.63 -8.80
C VAL A 112 -2.50 2.08 -8.74
N THR A 113 -3.34 2.49 -9.68
CA THR A 113 -3.83 3.87 -9.81
C THR A 113 -5.31 4.01 -9.51
N LYS A 114 -6.02 2.90 -9.35
CA LYS A 114 -7.47 2.87 -9.09
C LYS A 114 -7.77 1.79 -8.07
N ASP A 115 -8.91 1.89 -7.43
CA ASP A 115 -9.36 0.89 -6.47
C ASP A 115 -9.45 -0.50 -7.11
N ILE A 116 -9.12 -1.51 -6.32
CA ILE A 116 -9.19 -2.91 -6.74
C ILE A 116 -10.25 -3.60 -5.86
N PRO A 117 -11.28 -4.18 -6.45
CA PRO A 117 -12.30 -4.88 -5.67
C PRO A 117 -11.77 -6.15 -5.02
N SER A 118 -12.40 -6.58 -3.94
CA SER A 118 -12.02 -7.82 -3.25
C SER A 118 -11.98 -9.01 -4.21
N ASP A 119 -11.19 -10.01 -3.85
CA ASP A 119 -11.08 -11.27 -4.59
C ASP A 119 -10.62 -11.08 -6.04
N SER A 120 -9.68 -10.16 -6.25
CA SER A 120 -9.16 -9.84 -7.58
C SER A 120 -7.66 -10.10 -7.67
N ILE A 121 -7.22 -10.46 -8.87
CA ILE A 121 -5.80 -10.45 -9.23
C ILE A 121 -5.62 -9.32 -10.24
N ALA A 122 -4.78 -8.36 -9.90
CA ALA A 122 -4.51 -7.19 -10.73
C ALA A 122 -3.02 -7.09 -11.03
N VAL A 123 -2.67 -6.78 -12.26
CA VAL A 123 -1.28 -6.68 -12.70
C VAL A 123 -1.09 -5.55 -13.70
N GLY A 124 0.11 -5.08 -13.79
CA GLY A 124 0.54 -4.16 -14.85
C GLY A 124 0.66 -2.71 -14.42
N ASN A 125 0.97 -1.87 -15.39
CA ASN A 125 1.09 -0.42 -15.23
C ASN A 125 0.33 0.30 -16.36
N PRO A 126 -0.85 0.91 -16.09
CA PRO A 126 -1.57 0.83 -14.82
C PRO A 126 -2.10 -0.59 -14.55
N ALA A 127 -2.18 -0.94 -13.29
CA ALA A 127 -2.67 -2.26 -12.91
C ALA A 127 -4.15 -2.42 -13.28
N LYS A 128 -4.47 -3.60 -13.82
CA LYS A 128 -5.84 -3.95 -14.21
C LYS A 128 -6.17 -5.34 -13.68
N VAL A 129 -7.42 -5.52 -13.28
CA VAL A 129 -7.91 -6.82 -12.86
C VAL A 129 -7.91 -7.74 -14.07
N ILE A 130 -7.20 -8.86 -13.95
CA ILE A 130 -7.10 -9.85 -15.04
C ILE A 130 -7.97 -11.07 -14.79
N ARG A 131 -8.30 -11.35 -13.54
CA ARG A 131 -9.22 -12.43 -13.15
C ARG A 131 -9.54 -12.38 -11.68
N LYS A 132 -10.48 -13.19 -11.25
CA LYS A 132 -10.80 -13.36 -9.84
C LYS A 132 -9.75 -14.24 -9.17
N ASN A 133 -9.51 -13.94 -7.90
CA ASN A 133 -8.72 -14.79 -7.03
C ASN A 133 -9.67 -15.78 -6.35
N GLU A 134 -9.82 -16.95 -6.94
CA GLU A 134 -10.73 -17.99 -6.42
C GLU A 134 -9.96 -18.90 -5.48
N ALA A 135 -10.14 -18.70 -4.17
CA ALA A 135 -9.52 -19.53 -3.18
C ALA A 135 -10.08 -20.95 -3.25
N LYS A 136 -9.21 -21.91 -3.30
CA LYS A 136 -9.57 -23.32 -3.17
C LYS A 136 -9.59 -23.70 -1.71
N LYS A 137 -10.55 -24.46 -1.34
CA LYS A 137 -10.65 -24.96 0.03
C LYS A 137 -10.22 -26.41 0.11
#